data_ab73b58903a3234f9800f7133037677e
#
_entry.id   ab73b58903a3234f9800f7133037677e
#
_cell.length_a   1.000
_cell.length_b   1.000
_cell.length_c   1.000
_cell.angle_alpha   90.00
_cell.angle_beta   90.00
_cell.angle_gamma   90.00
#
_symmetry.space_group_name_H-M   'P 1'
#
loop_
_entity.id
_entity.type
_entity.pdbx_description
1 polymer ?
#
loop_
_entity_poly.entity_id
_entity_poly.type
_entity_poly.pdbx_seq_one_letter_code
_entity_poly.pdbx_strand_id
1 'polypeptide(L)'
;YEVKDLEESLGKKVKKVELSTFLSVSPNEIVGKIEEEIRKSVKKKITFHSNIYVESIFAEILAEKIGDEHNSFMLVDMGAEITDIVSIRDSVVIESATMPYGRNSIVRTLGKEKGIALAEASSELSAYLDEHLSDDANKEIEKILVKCKNEFDPFFKEALQNLSKNFLLPSTLYIVSASRSTAILTKTIT
;
A
#
# COMPACT_ATOMS: atom_id res chain seq x y z
N TYR A 1 26.21 -4.91 -6.61
CA TYR A 1 25.10 -5.77 -7.06
C TYR A 1 24.46 -5.10 -8.26
N GLU A 2 24.39 -5.78 -9.39
CA GLU A 2 23.68 -5.31 -10.58
C GLU A 2 22.36 -6.08 -10.61
N VAL A 3 21.23 -5.39 -10.44
CA VAL A 3 19.90 -5.98 -10.60
C VAL A 3 19.57 -5.95 -12.08
N LYS A 4 19.31 -7.10 -12.66
CA LYS A 4 18.93 -7.25 -14.08
C LYS A 4 17.72 -8.12 -14.20
N ASP A 5 16.95 -7.88 -15.25
CA ASP A 5 15.87 -8.78 -15.63
C ASP A 5 16.46 -10.20 -15.87
N LEU A 6 15.67 -11.21 -15.49
CA LEU A 6 16.06 -12.61 -15.65
C LEU A 6 16.38 -12.92 -17.13
N GLU A 7 15.59 -12.40 -18.06
CA GLU A 7 15.76 -12.60 -19.51
C GLU A 7 17.09 -12.03 -20.02
N GLU A 8 17.49 -10.86 -19.55
CA GLU A 8 18.79 -10.26 -19.92
C GLU A 8 19.98 -10.99 -19.33
N SER A 9 19.76 -11.79 -18.30
CA SER A 9 20.81 -12.53 -17.58
C SER A 9 21.00 -13.95 -18.09
N LEU A 10 20.06 -14.47 -18.88
CA LEU A 10 20.13 -15.81 -19.44
C LEU A 10 21.36 -15.98 -20.37
N GLY A 11 22.04 -17.12 -20.23
CA GLY A 11 23.19 -17.47 -21.03
C GLY A 11 24.52 -16.81 -20.63
N LYS A 12 24.54 -15.92 -19.62
CA LYS A 12 25.80 -15.31 -19.15
C LYS A 12 26.47 -16.18 -18.06
N LYS A 13 27.79 -16.30 -18.14
CA LYS A 13 28.57 -16.95 -17.07
C LYS A 13 28.79 -15.97 -15.93
N VAL A 14 28.32 -16.30 -14.75
CA VAL A 14 28.45 -15.48 -13.56
C VAL A 14 28.98 -16.30 -12.38
N LYS A 15 29.63 -15.65 -11.41
CA LYS A 15 30.18 -16.33 -10.22
C LYS A 15 29.11 -16.60 -9.16
N LYS A 16 28.08 -15.77 -9.09
CA LYS A 16 26.99 -15.88 -8.11
C LYS A 16 25.72 -15.31 -8.73
N VAL A 17 24.61 -15.99 -8.52
CA VAL A 17 23.27 -15.51 -8.86
C VAL A 17 22.46 -15.48 -7.56
N GLU A 18 21.86 -14.36 -7.29
CA GLU A 18 20.81 -14.23 -6.28
C GLU A 18 19.51 -13.98 -7.03
N LEU A 19 18.51 -14.82 -6.79
CA LEU A 19 17.19 -14.72 -7.40
C LEU A 19 16.20 -14.33 -6.31
N SER A 20 15.57 -13.17 -6.47
CA SER A 20 14.40 -12.80 -5.68
C SER A 20 13.14 -13.20 -6.45
N THR A 21 12.29 -13.98 -5.83
CA THR A 21 11.03 -14.42 -6.43
C THR A 21 9.88 -13.90 -5.59
N PHE A 22 8.99 -13.19 -6.22
CA PHE A 22 7.74 -12.77 -5.62
C PHE A 22 6.64 -13.77 -6.00
N LEU A 23 5.92 -14.31 -5.02
CA LEU A 23 4.85 -15.28 -5.22
C LEU A 23 3.57 -14.76 -4.60
N SER A 24 2.53 -14.54 -5.41
CA SER A 24 1.19 -14.31 -4.92
C SER A 24 0.24 -15.47 -5.26
N VAL A 25 -0.67 -15.76 -4.35
CA VAL A 25 -1.61 -16.87 -4.48
C VAL A 25 -3.03 -16.35 -4.30
N SER A 26 -3.91 -16.70 -5.20
CA SER A 26 -5.34 -16.41 -5.08
C SER A 26 -6.19 -17.65 -5.38
N PRO A 27 -7.38 -17.76 -4.76
CA PRO A 27 -8.32 -18.83 -5.11
C PRO A 27 -8.70 -18.75 -6.60
N ASN A 28 -8.46 -19.85 -7.30
CA ASN A 28 -8.73 -19.93 -8.75
C ASN A 28 -10.21 -19.68 -9.09
N GLU A 29 -11.12 -20.01 -8.16
CA GLU A 29 -12.55 -19.72 -8.30
C GLU A 29 -12.87 -18.22 -8.42
N ILE A 30 -12.10 -17.36 -7.78
CA ILE A 30 -12.30 -15.91 -7.86
C ILE A 30 -11.73 -15.37 -9.18
N VAL A 31 -10.48 -15.67 -9.47
CA VAL A 31 -9.79 -15.20 -10.68
C VAL A 31 -10.49 -15.75 -11.94
N GLY A 32 -10.79 -17.05 -11.96
CA GLY A 32 -11.46 -17.68 -13.10
C GLY A 32 -12.85 -17.11 -13.39
N LYS A 33 -13.64 -16.80 -12.35
CA LYS A 33 -14.95 -16.15 -12.53
C LYS A 33 -14.80 -14.72 -13.09
N ILE A 34 -13.85 -13.96 -12.59
CA ILE A 34 -13.59 -12.61 -13.10
C ILE A 34 -13.18 -12.66 -14.58
N GLU A 35 -12.24 -13.53 -14.94
CA GLU A 35 -11.82 -13.73 -16.32
C GLU A 35 -12.97 -14.15 -17.23
N GLU A 36 -13.81 -15.08 -16.77
CA GLU A 36 -14.98 -15.56 -17.51
C GLU A 36 -15.97 -14.42 -17.79
N GLU A 37 -16.32 -13.63 -16.79
CA GLU A 37 -17.24 -12.50 -16.94
C GLU A 37 -16.69 -11.43 -17.88
N ILE A 38 -15.39 -11.14 -17.78
CA ILE A 38 -14.73 -10.20 -18.70
C ILE A 38 -14.76 -10.75 -20.14
N ARG A 39 -14.46 -12.05 -20.35
CA ARG A 39 -14.51 -12.67 -21.68
C ARG A 39 -15.91 -12.65 -22.30
N LYS A 40 -16.96 -12.83 -21.48
CA LYS A 40 -18.35 -12.72 -21.94
C LYS A 40 -18.72 -11.31 -22.38
N SER A 41 -18.18 -10.31 -21.69
CA SER A 41 -18.51 -8.89 -21.92
C SER A 41 -17.72 -8.27 -23.07
N VAL A 42 -16.56 -8.81 -23.41
CA VAL A 42 -15.63 -8.22 -24.40
C VAL A 42 -15.53 -9.14 -25.62
N LYS A 43 -15.96 -8.64 -26.78
CA LYS A 43 -15.93 -9.37 -28.07
C LYS A 43 -14.55 -9.52 -28.72
N LYS A 44 -13.47 -9.06 -28.05
CA LYS A 44 -12.09 -9.12 -28.56
C LYS A 44 -11.30 -10.20 -27.86
N LYS A 45 -10.25 -10.73 -28.51
CA LYS A 45 -9.28 -11.63 -27.88
C LYS A 45 -8.56 -10.86 -26.77
N ILE A 46 -8.67 -11.33 -25.54
CA ILE A 46 -8.03 -10.74 -24.37
C ILE A 46 -6.98 -11.71 -23.85
N THR A 47 -5.79 -11.21 -23.58
CA THR A 47 -4.78 -11.89 -22.80
C THR A 47 -4.86 -11.35 -21.37
N PHE A 48 -5.01 -12.23 -20.39
CA PHE A 48 -5.02 -11.85 -18.98
C PHE A 48 -3.61 -12.01 -18.42
N HIS A 49 -3.14 -10.95 -17.81
CA HIS A 49 -1.96 -10.98 -16.95
C HIS A 49 -2.49 -10.80 -15.53
N SER A 50 -2.61 -11.91 -14.80
CA SER A 50 -3.11 -11.87 -13.41
C SER A 50 -1.93 -11.51 -12.51
N ASN A 51 -1.87 -10.25 -12.12
CA ASN A 51 -1.02 -9.81 -11.04
C ASN A 51 -1.92 -9.47 -9.85
N ILE A 52 -1.93 -10.31 -8.83
CA ILE A 52 -2.84 -10.17 -7.68
C ILE A 52 -2.30 -9.16 -6.69
N TYR A 53 -1.03 -8.80 -6.83
CA TYR A 53 -0.39 -7.88 -5.94
C TYR A 53 -0.38 -6.48 -6.55
N VAL A 54 -1.19 -5.62 -5.95
CA VAL A 54 -1.30 -4.19 -6.28
C VAL A 54 0.08 -3.51 -6.31
N GLU A 55 1.00 -3.97 -5.46
CA GLU A 55 2.36 -3.47 -5.31
C GLU A 55 3.20 -3.56 -6.58
N SER A 56 3.15 -4.68 -7.30
CA SER A 56 3.93 -4.80 -8.54
C SER A 56 3.39 -3.90 -9.64
N ILE A 57 2.06 -3.72 -9.70
CA ILE A 57 1.44 -2.81 -10.67
C ILE A 57 1.77 -1.35 -10.31
N PHE A 58 1.72 -1.01 -9.02
CA PHE A 58 2.07 0.34 -8.58
C PHE A 58 3.56 0.62 -8.71
N ALA A 59 4.44 -0.36 -8.45
CA ALA A 59 5.87 -0.20 -8.66
C ALA A 59 6.18 0.04 -10.14
N GLU A 60 5.56 -0.69 -11.04
CA GLU A 60 5.73 -0.53 -12.49
C GLU A 60 5.19 0.84 -12.98
N ILE A 61 3.99 1.21 -12.57
CA ILE A 61 3.39 2.51 -12.92
C ILE A 61 4.18 3.69 -12.35
N LEU A 62 4.71 3.56 -11.13
CA LEU A 62 5.47 4.61 -10.50
C LEU A 62 6.88 4.72 -11.08
N ALA A 63 7.52 3.61 -11.42
CA ALA A 63 8.80 3.62 -12.11
C ALA A 63 8.70 4.38 -13.46
N GLU A 64 7.62 4.15 -14.21
CA GLU A 64 7.36 4.89 -15.45
C GLU A 64 7.08 6.38 -15.24
N LYS A 65 6.44 6.77 -14.12
CA LYS A 65 6.01 8.16 -13.87
C LYS A 65 7.04 9.02 -13.15
N ILE A 66 7.89 8.41 -12.34
CA ILE A 66 8.83 9.14 -11.47
C ILE A 66 10.17 9.39 -12.18
N GLY A 67 10.43 8.66 -13.27
CA GLY A 67 11.65 8.79 -14.06
C GLY A 67 12.88 8.18 -13.38
N ASP A 68 14.00 8.17 -14.09
CA ASP A 68 15.23 7.47 -13.69
C ASP A 68 15.92 8.00 -12.42
N GLU A 69 15.52 9.16 -11.92
CA GLU A 69 16.19 9.79 -10.76
C GLU A 69 15.82 9.17 -9.41
N HIS A 70 14.74 8.38 -9.33
CA HIS A 70 14.25 7.81 -8.06
C HIS A 70 13.91 6.32 -8.19
N ASN A 71 14.88 5.52 -8.60
CA ASN A 71 14.71 4.07 -8.77
C ASN A 71 14.57 3.29 -7.44
N SER A 72 14.74 3.98 -6.31
CA SER A 72 14.69 3.35 -4.99
C SER A 72 13.81 4.16 -4.05
N PHE A 73 12.69 3.55 -3.62
CA PHE A 73 11.71 4.18 -2.75
C PHE A 73 10.91 3.15 -1.95
N MET A 74 10.21 3.60 -0.95
CA MET A 74 9.19 2.82 -0.25
C MET A 74 7.81 3.26 -0.72
N LEU A 75 6.91 2.30 -0.84
CA LEU A 75 5.50 2.52 -1.13
C LEU A 75 4.68 2.09 0.08
N VAL A 76 3.77 2.93 0.53
CA VAL A 76 2.83 2.63 1.62
C VAL A 76 1.42 2.74 1.06
N ASP A 77 0.67 1.65 1.12
CA ASP A 77 -0.73 1.58 0.71
C ASP A 77 -1.63 1.26 1.92
N MET A 78 -2.42 2.23 2.35
CA MET A 78 -3.40 2.01 3.41
C MET A 78 -4.74 1.57 2.82
N GLY A 79 -5.01 0.29 2.95
CA GLY A 79 -6.31 -0.30 2.66
C GLY A 79 -7.35 -0.06 3.76
N ALA A 80 -8.44 -0.82 3.70
CA ALA A 80 -9.52 -0.74 4.69
C ALA A 80 -9.09 -1.31 6.05
N GLU A 81 -8.49 -2.48 6.10
CA GLU A 81 -8.12 -3.20 7.33
C GLU A 81 -6.61 -3.31 7.55
N ILE A 82 -5.85 -3.25 6.48
CA ILE A 82 -4.40 -3.44 6.51
C ILE A 82 -3.69 -2.28 5.82
N THR A 83 -2.41 -2.11 6.14
CA THR A 83 -1.50 -1.24 5.38
C THR A 83 -0.34 -2.09 4.90
N ASP A 84 -0.08 -2.02 3.61
CA ASP A 84 1.05 -2.67 2.96
C ASP A 84 2.19 -1.67 2.76
N ILE A 85 3.42 -2.14 3.01
CA ILE A 85 4.64 -1.36 2.84
C ILE A 85 5.56 -2.18 1.94
N VAL A 86 5.99 -1.57 0.84
CA VAL A 86 6.86 -2.22 -0.14
C VAL A 86 8.15 -1.42 -0.29
N SER A 87 9.28 -2.09 -0.24
CA SER A 87 10.59 -1.52 -0.53
C SER A 87 10.99 -1.85 -1.96
N ILE A 88 11.22 -0.83 -2.75
CA ILE A 88 11.63 -0.91 -4.15
C ILE A 88 13.04 -0.36 -4.27
N ARG A 89 13.91 -1.08 -4.99
CA ARG A 89 15.26 -0.65 -5.32
C ARG A 89 15.56 -1.01 -6.76
N ASP A 90 16.10 -0.04 -7.48
CA ASP A 90 16.44 -0.19 -8.89
C ASP A 90 15.27 -0.76 -9.71
N SER A 91 14.06 -0.23 -9.44
CA SER A 91 12.79 -0.66 -10.06
C SER A 91 12.37 -2.10 -9.76
N VAL A 92 12.96 -2.75 -8.76
CA VAL A 92 12.61 -4.12 -8.33
C VAL A 92 12.05 -4.11 -6.92
N VAL A 93 10.96 -4.83 -6.70
CA VAL A 93 10.43 -5.09 -5.35
C VAL A 93 11.43 -5.98 -4.61
N ILE A 94 12.00 -5.46 -3.54
CA ILE A 94 12.98 -6.18 -2.73
C ILE A 94 12.32 -6.91 -1.58
N GLU A 95 11.39 -6.25 -0.89
CA GLU A 95 10.73 -6.81 0.28
C GLU A 95 9.41 -6.09 0.54
N SER A 96 8.47 -6.78 1.18
CA SER A 96 7.19 -6.21 1.59
C SER A 96 6.84 -6.60 3.02
N ALA A 97 6.06 -5.75 3.69
CA ALA A 97 5.50 -6.01 4.99
C ALA A 97 4.05 -5.53 5.03
N THR A 98 3.20 -6.30 5.69
CA THR A 98 1.80 -5.96 5.92
C THR A 98 1.57 -5.76 7.41
N MET A 99 0.89 -4.69 7.77
CA MET A 99 0.52 -4.44 9.16
C MET A 99 -1.02 -4.41 9.32
N PRO A 100 -1.55 -4.92 10.46
CA PRO A 100 -3.00 -5.05 10.69
C PRO A 100 -3.59 -3.73 11.18
N TYR A 101 -3.41 -2.66 10.43
CA TYR A 101 -3.95 -1.33 10.70
C TYR A 101 -4.33 -0.68 9.38
N GLY A 102 -5.58 -0.28 9.23
CA GLY A 102 -6.09 0.37 8.03
C GLY A 102 -7.10 1.46 8.38
N ARG A 103 -7.75 2.04 7.37
CA ARG A 103 -8.75 3.11 7.54
C ARG A 103 -9.85 2.73 8.54
N ASN A 104 -10.30 1.48 8.55
CA ASN A 104 -11.36 1.04 9.46
C ASN A 104 -10.91 1.00 10.92
N SER A 105 -9.62 0.89 11.22
CA SER A 105 -9.10 1.04 12.58
C SER A 105 -9.36 2.45 13.09
N ILE A 106 -9.12 3.47 12.27
CA ILE A 106 -9.41 4.87 12.58
C ILE A 106 -10.90 5.09 12.81
N VAL A 107 -11.75 4.53 11.92
CA VAL A 107 -13.21 4.62 12.06
C VAL A 107 -13.69 3.96 13.36
N ARG A 108 -13.13 2.80 13.73
CA ARG A 108 -13.45 2.12 14.99
C ARG A 108 -13.06 2.94 16.21
N THR A 109 -11.86 3.53 16.20
CA THR A 109 -11.39 4.38 17.29
C THR A 109 -12.26 5.64 17.40
N LEU A 110 -12.61 6.28 16.29
CA LEU A 110 -13.50 7.44 16.26
C LEU A 110 -14.90 7.09 16.82
N GLY A 111 -15.50 6.00 16.36
CA GLY A 111 -16.80 5.53 16.83
C GLY A 111 -16.80 5.24 18.34
N LYS A 112 -15.74 4.59 18.84
CA LYS A 112 -15.57 4.29 20.26
C LYS A 112 -15.42 5.54 21.12
N GLU A 113 -14.57 6.48 20.71
CA GLU A 113 -14.31 7.71 21.48
C GLU A 113 -15.52 8.64 21.54
N LYS A 114 -16.29 8.70 20.45
CA LYS A 114 -17.50 9.53 20.37
C LYS A 114 -18.77 8.82 20.82
N GLY A 115 -18.73 7.50 21.03
CA GLY A 115 -19.91 6.71 21.36
C GLY A 115 -20.96 6.64 20.26
N ILE A 116 -20.53 6.70 18.98
CA ILE A 116 -21.40 6.70 17.80
C ILE A 116 -21.23 5.42 16.96
N ALA A 117 -22.20 5.16 16.08
CA ALA A 117 -22.15 4.00 15.20
C ALA A 117 -21.02 4.12 14.16
N LEU A 118 -20.46 2.98 13.70
CA LEU A 118 -19.34 2.98 12.73
C LEU A 118 -19.69 3.68 11.42
N ALA A 119 -20.94 3.59 10.97
CA ALA A 119 -21.39 4.29 9.76
C ALA A 119 -21.34 5.81 9.94
N GLU A 120 -21.74 6.30 11.10
CA GLU A 120 -21.70 7.72 11.46
C GLU A 120 -20.24 8.19 11.61
N ALA A 121 -19.40 7.43 12.32
CA ALA A 121 -17.97 7.70 12.43
C ALA A 121 -17.28 7.75 11.08
N SER A 122 -17.63 6.85 10.16
CA SER A 122 -17.11 6.87 8.79
C SER A 122 -17.53 8.11 8.01
N SER A 123 -18.77 8.58 8.21
CA SER A 123 -19.31 9.80 7.59
C SER A 123 -18.64 11.05 8.15
N GLU A 124 -18.45 11.12 9.47
CA GLU A 124 -17.73 12.23 10.11
C GLU A 124 -16.28 12.30 9.68
N LEU A 125 -15.58 11.16 9.62
CA LEU A 125 -14.21 11.11 9.13
C LEU A 125 -14.12 11.60 7.67
N SER A 126 -15.09 11.24 6.83
CA SER A 126 -15.17 11.73 5.46
C SER A 126 -15.42 13.24 5.41
N ALA A 127 -16.35 13.75 6.20
CA ALA A 127 -16.62 15.18 6.30
C ALA A 127 -15.42 15.98 6.81
N TYR A 128 -14.65 15.44 7.75
CA TYR A 128 -13.38 16.01 8.22
C TYR A 128 -12.36 16.14 7.08
N LEU A 129 -12.22 15.08 6.29
CA LEU A 129 -11.26 15.06 5.18
C LEU A 129 -11.67 15.97 4.03
N ASP A 130 -12.97 16.19 3.86
CA ASP A 130 -13.54 17.08 2.86
C ASP A 130 -13.65 18.55 3.36
N GLU A 131 -13.13 18.84 4.57
CA GLU A 131 -13.17 20.18 5.20
C GLU A 131 -14.60 20.73 5.38
N HIS A 132 -15.55 19.86 5.61
CA HIS A 132 -16.98 20.22 5.75
C HIS A 132 -17.45 20.32 7.21
N LEU A 133 -16.56 20.21 8.18
CA LEU A 133 -16.88 20.31 9.61
C LEU A 133 -16.60 21.69 10.16
N SER A 134 -17.26 22.01 11.29
CA SER A 134 -16.94 23.22 12.07
C SER A 134 -15.57 23.09 12.75
N ASP A 135 -14.97 24.22 13.12
CA ASP A 135 -13.67 24.27 13.80
C ASP A 135 -13.63 23.43 15.07
N ASP A 136 -14.72 23.42 15.84
CA ASP A 136 -14.78 22.67 17.09
C ASP A 136 -14.87 21.16 16.84
N ALA A 137 -15.63 20.73 15.82
CA ALA A 137 -15.69 19.32 15.41
C ALA A 137 -14.34 18.86 14.83
N ASN A 138 -13.65 19.70 14.06
CA ASN A 138 -12.32 19.41 13.57
C ASN A 138 -11.32 19.17 14.72
N LYS A 139 -11.29 20.05 15.72
CA LYS A 139 -10.41 19.90 16.90
C LYS A 139 -10.70 18.62 17.70
N GLU A 140 -11.97 18.22 17.78
CA GLU A 140 -12.34 16.97 18.45
C GLU A 140 -11.77 15.76 17.68
N ILE A 141 -11.95 15.70 16.36
CA ILE A 141 -11.43 14.62 15.53
C ILE A 141 -9.90 14.61 15.57
N GLU A 142 -9.23 15.75 15.50
CA GLU A 142 -7.76 15.84 15.59
C GLU A 142 -7.22 15.23 16.88
N LYS A 143 -7.87 15.45 18.03
CA LYS A 143 -7.49 14.80 19.29
C LYS A 143 -7.62 13.27 19.21
N ILE A 144 -8.64 12.77 18.52
CA ILE A 144 -8.81 11.33 18.33
C ILE A 144 -7.77 10.78 17.33
N LEU A 145 -7.45 11.52 16.29
CA LEU A 145 -6.40 11.13 15.33
C LEU A 145 -5.01 11.02 15.98
N VAL A 146 -4.72 11.82 17.02
CA VAL A 146 -3.50 11.63 17.82
C VAL A 146 -3.47 10.27 18.51
N LYS A 147 -4.61 9.77 18.99
CA LYS A 147 -4.70 8.41 19.55
C LYS A 147 -4.49 7.35 18.45
N CYS A 148 -5.11 7.55 17.30
CA CYS A 148 -4.93 6.67 16.15
C CYS A 148 -3.46 6.60 15.72
N LYS A 149 -2.75 7.74 15.73
CA LYS A 149 -1.31 7.78 15.48
C LYS A 149 -0.53 6.93 16.49
N ASN A 150 -0.84 7.06 17.76
CA ASN A 150 -0.17 6.28 18.82
C ASN A 150 -0.43 4.77 18.68
N GLU A 151 -1.58 4.37 18.15
CA GLU A 151 -1.89 2.97 17.82
C GLU A 151 -1.17 2.50 16.55
N PHE A 152 -1.05 3.34 15.54
CA PHE A 152 -0.39 3.06 14.27
C PHE A 152 1.13 2.94 14.39
N ASP A 153 1.76 3.85 15.13
CA ASP A 153 3.23 3.99 15.21
C ASP A 153 3.98 2.70 15.58
N PRO A 154 3.52 1.88 16.55
CA PRO A 154 4.17 0.62 16.88
C PRO A 154 4.18 -0.38 15.71
N PHE A 155 3.06 -0.52 15.03
CA PHE A 155 2.95 -1.41 13.87
C PHE A 155 3.83 -0.95 12.72
N PHE A 156 3.84 0.35 12.45
CA PHE A 156 4.65 0.94 11.40
C PHE A 156 6.16 0.77 11.67
N LYS A 157 6.59 1.02 12.91
CA LYS A 157 7.97 0.80 13.34
C LYS A 157 8.38 -0.66 13.20
N GLU A 158 7.53 -1.59 13.64
CA GLU A 158 7.79 -3.02 13.50
C GLU A 158 7.91 -3.43 12.03
N ALA A 159 7.02 -2.96 11.18
CA ALA A 159 7.07 -3.22 9.74
C ALA A 159 8.36 -2.68 9.11
N LEU A 160 8.76 -1.45 9.41
CA LEU A 160 10.02 -0.88 8.94
C LEU A 160 11.25 -1.65 9.46
N GLN A 161 11.24 -2.07 10.73
CA GLN A 161 12.31 -2.90 11.29
C GLN A 161 12.42 -4.24 10.57
N ASN A 162 11.29 -4.85 10.23
CA ASN A 162 11.28 -6.10 9.47
C ASN A 162 11.87 -5.91 8.08
N LEU A 163 11.46 -4.87 7.36
CA LEU A 163 11.98 -4.53 6.03
C LEU A 163 13.47 -4.18 6.05
N SER A 164 13.97 -3.58 7.15
CA SER A 164 15.38 -3.16 7.27
C SER A 164 16.36 -4.28 7.65
N LYS A 165 15.89 -5.49 7.97
CA LYS A 165 16.76 -6.59 8.45
C LYS A 165 17.84 -6.96 7.45
N ASN A 166 17.51 -6.97 6.18
CA ASN A 166 18.40 -7.45 5.12
C ASN A 166 18.93 -6.32 4.22
N PHE A 167 18.28 -5.15 4.23
CA PHE A 167 18.57 -4.04 3.32
C PHE A 167 18.42 -2.69 4.01
N LEU A 168 19.21 -1.71 3.54
CA LEU A 168 18.98 -0.31 3.90
C LEU A 168 17.68 0.15 3.22
N LEU A 169 16.80 0.77 4.00
CA LEU A 169 15.56 1.34 3.47
C LEU A 169 15.86 2.59 2.63
N PRO A 170 15.15 2.77 1.51
CA PRO A 170 15.19 4.02 0.77
C PRO A 170 14.71 5.20 1.63
N SER A 171 15.25 6.38 1.39
CA SER A 171 14.85 7.61 2.10
C SER A 171 13.57 8.26 1.55
N THR A 172 13.17 7.88 0.33
CA THR A 172 11.96 8.38 -0.31
C THR A 172 10.80 7.45 -0.01
N LEU A 173 9.67 8.00 0.41
CA LEU A 173 8.46 7.27 0.71
C LEU A 173 7.30 7.88 -0.07
N TYR A 174 6.60 7.04 -0.83
CA TYR A 174 5.36 7.39 -1.49
C TYR A 174 4.18 6.77 -0.77
N ILE A 175 3.15 7.57 -0.56
CA ILE A 175 1.90 7.11 0.03
C ILE A 175 0.88 6.98 -1.09
N VAL A 176 0.34 5.77 -1.22
CA VAL A 176 -0.77 5.47 -2.11
C VAL A 176 -1.97 5.12 -1.26
N SER A 177 -3.10 5.67 -1.56
CA SER A 177 -4.35 5.24 -0.95
C SER A 177 -5.52 5.66 -1.83
N ALA A 178 -6.64 5.00 -1.67
CA ALA A 178 -7.90 5.47 -2.26
C ALA A 178 -8.15 6.90 -1.77
N SER A 179 -8.38 7.80 -2.66
CA SER A 179 -8.33 9.27 -2.70
C SER A 179 -8.45 10.10 -1.39
N ARG A 180 -9.03 9.54 -0.32
CA ARG A 180 -9.26 10.28 0.93
C ARG A 180 -8.40 9.81 2.11
N SER A 181 -7.86 8.59 2.06
CA SER A 181 -7.02 8.05 3.14
C SER A 181 -5.61 8.61 3.11
N THR A 182 -5.14 9.15 1.99
CA THR A 182 -3.81 9.76 1.84
C THR A 182 -3.61 10.93 2.82
N ALA A 183 -4.62 11.79 2.96
CA ALA A 183 -4.57 12.93 3.88
C ALA A 183 -4.44 12.49 5.35
N ILE A 184 -5.09 11.38 5.73
CA ILE A 184 -4.97 10.81 7.08
C ILE A 184 -3.55 10.29 7.30
N LEU A 185 -3.03 9.51 6.37
CA LEU A 185 -1.67 8.96 6.46
C LEU A 185 -0.62 10.05 6.53
N THR A 186 -0.73 11.07 5.70
CA THR A 186 0.21 12.20 5.73
C THR A 186 0.21 12.88 7.09
N LYS A 187 -0.97 13.11 7.68
CA LYS A 187 -1.11 13.67 9.04
C LYS A 187 -0.68 12.71 10.15
N THR A 188 -0.60 11.41 9.87
CA THR A 188 -0.27 10.38 10.87
C THR A 188 1.22 10.01 10.82
N ILE A 189 1.86 10.04 9.66
CA ILE A 189 3.28 9.66 9.48
C ILE A 189 4.23 10.84 9.70
N THR A 190 3.81 12.07 9.44
CA THR A 190 4.57 13.29 9.73
C THR A 190 4.34 13.75 11.14
#